data_6511585e986c09be3f0f3dc89679984b
#
_entry.id   6511585e986c09be3f0f3dc89679984b
#
_cell.length_a   1.000
_cell.length_b   1.000
_cell.length_c   1.000
_cell.angle_alpha   90.00
_cell.angle_beta   90.00
_cell.angle_gamma   90.00
#
_symmetry.space_group_name_H-M   'P 1'
#
loop_
_entity.id
_entity.type
_entity.pdbx_description
1 polymer ?
#
loop_
_entity_poly.entity_id
_entity_poly.type
_entity_poly.pdbx_seq_one_letter_code
_entity_poly.pdbx_strand_id
1 'polypeptide(L)'
;VALSHARRSPITLQWLSYCIGEAIDEDTILIDESVTNGGNVDTYIPRDKPGTLYRSGGSSLGWGLGGAMGTKLARPESTVVAVVGDGSFIYGHPTSTLWAADVHNAPFLTVIYNNQVH
;
A
#
# COMPACT_ATOMS: atom_id res chain seq x y z
N VAL A 1 12.99 -16.59 3.84
CA VAL A 1 11.72 -16.84 4.55
C VAL A 1 10.52 -16.69 3.63
N ALA A 2 10.36 -15.60 2.86
CA ALA A 2 9.20 -15.43 1.98
C ALA A 2 9.03 -16.56 0.96
N LEU A 3 10.11 -16.96 0.30
CA LEU A 3 10.08 -18.04 -0.73
C LEU A 3 9.59 -19.38 -0.18
N SER A 4 9.87 -19.70 1.08
CA SER A 4 9.36 -20.91 1.72
C SER A 4 7.84 -20.87 1.96
N HIS A 5 7.23 -19.71 1.79
CA HIS A 5 5.79 -19.49 1.94
C HIS A 5 5.02 -19.43 0.62
N ALA A 6 5.70 -19.55 -0.53
CA ALA A 6 5.11 -19.33 -1.86
C ALA A 6 3.89 -20.22 -2.19
N ARG A 7 3.78 -21.39 -1.54
CA ARG A 7 2.68 -22.35 -1.77
C ARG A 7 1.70 -22.46 -0.59
N ARG A 8 1.83 -21.60 0.41
CA ARG A 8 0.93 -21.64 1.57
C ARG A 8 -0.44 -21.05 1.24
N SER A 9 -1.47 -21.66 1.79
CA SER A 9 -2.83 -21.16 1.75
C SER A 9 -3.35 -21.10 3.21
N PRO A 10 -3.88 -19.99 3.66
CA PRO A 10 -3.99 -18.71 2.96
C PRO A 10 -2.63 -18.08 2.63
N ILE A 11 -2.63 -17.12 1.71
CA ILE A 11 -1.41 -16.35 1.35
C ILE A 11 -0.84 -15.69 2.60
N THR A 12 0.45 -15.88 2.85
CA THR A 12 1.11 -15.25 4.00
C THR A 12 1.51 -13.81 3.69
N LEU A 13 1.57 -12.99 4.74
CA LEU A 13 1.98 -11.58 4.63
C LEU A 13 3.39 -11.43 4.06
N GLN A 14 4.30 -12.33 4.44
CA GLN A 14 5.67 -12.37 3.93
C GLN A 14 5.70 -12.61 2.41
N TRP A 15 4.92 -13.58 1.94
CA TRP A 15 4.86 -13.91 0.53
C TRP A 15 4.19 -12.78 -0.28
N LEU A 16 3.10 -12.22 0.22
CA LEU A 16 2.44 -11.09 -0.43
C LEU A 16 3.38 -9.89 -0.55
N SER A 17 4.04 -9.51 0.55
CA SER A 17 4.99 -8.38 0.54
C SER A 17 6.16 -8.62 -0.42
N TYR A 18 6.70 -9.84 -0.43
CA TYR A 18 7.75 -10.21 -1.38
C TYR A 18 7.29 -10.05 -2.84
N CYS A 19 6.10 -10.55 -3.18
CA CYS A 19 5.56 -10.42 -4.53
C CYS A 19 5.34 -8.96 -4.94
N ILE A 20 4.89 -8.11 -4.02
CA ILE A 20 4.77 -6.68 -4.27
C ILE A 20 6.15 -6.07 -4.57
N GLY A 21 7.15 -6.40 -3.73
CA GLY A 21 8.51 -5.91 -3.92
C GLY A 21 9.13 -6.30 -5.26
N GLU A 22 8.84 -7.51 -5.73
CA GLU A 22 9.31 -7.98 -7.04
C GLU A 22 8.55 -7.34 -8.22
N ALA A 23 7.31 -6.92 -8.00
CA ALA A 23 6.46 -6.38 -9.05
C ALA A 23 6.64 -4.88 -9.31
N ILE A 24 7.14 -4.13 -8.34
CA ILE A 24 7.32 -2.67 -8.44
C ILE A 24 8.79 -2.30 -8.64
N ASP A 25 9.02 -1.18 -9.29
CA ASP A 25 10.37 -0.66 -9.51
C ASP A 25 10.81 0.37 -8.44
N GLU A 26 12.04 0.86 -8.55
CA GLU A 26 12.61 1.83 -7.61
C GLU A 26 11.91 3.20 -7.64
N ASP A 27 11.24 3.55 -8.74
CA ASP A 27 10.55 4.82 -8.93
C ASP A 27 9.10 4.80 -8.44
N THR A 28 8.54 3.62 -8.19
CA THR A 28 7.19 3.47 -7.65
C THR A 28 7.10 4.12 -6.27
N ILE A 29 6.07 4.93 -6.07
CA ILE A 29 5.80 5.57 -4.78
C ILE A 29 4.87 4.66 -3.97
N LEU A 30 5.33 4.25 -2.80
CA LEU A 30 4.59 3.40 -1.88
C LEU A 30 3.98 4.22 -0.76
N ILE A 31 2.67 4.09 -0.60
CA ILE A 31 1.93 4.62 0.56
C ILE A 31 1.64 3.46 1.48
N ASP A 32 2.25 3.45 2.66
CA ASP A 32 2.14 2.33 3.59
C ASP A 32 1.29 2.68 4.82
N GLU A 33 0.12 2.08 4.87
CA GLU A 33 -0.79 2.06 6.01
C GLU A 33 -1.11 0.63 6.45
N SER A 34 -0.14 -0.26 6.33
CA SER A 34 -0.29 -1.66 6.70
C SER A 34 -0.21 -1.92 8.22
N VAL A 35 0.12 -0.92 9.01
CA VAL A 35 0.20 -0.86 10.48
C VAL A 35 0.90 -2.07 11.11
N THR A 36 0.18 -3.16 11.36
CA THR A 36 0.73 -4.39 11.96
C THR A 36 1.69 -5.14 11.04
N ASN A 37 1.69 -4.83 9.75
CA ASN A 37 2.51 -5.47 8.74
C ASN A 37 3.70 -4.64 8.29
N GLY A 38 3.94 -3.47 8.90
CA GLY A 38 5.03 -2.57 8.53
C GLY A 38 6.40 -3.26 8.49
N GLY A 39 6.67 -4.18 9.40
CA GLY A 39 7.92 -4.96 9.39
C GLY A 39 8.07 -5.86 8.14
N ASN A 40 6.99 -6.38 7.58
CA ASN A 40 7.03 -7.12 6.32
C ASN A 40 7.26 -6.18 5.13
N VAL A 41 6.65 -4.99 5.16
CA VAL A 41 6.87 -3.97 4.13
C VAL A 41 8.35 -3.55 4.14
N ASP A 42 8.91 -3.23 5.29
CA ASP A 42 10.33 -2.85 5.40
C ASP A 42 11.28 -3.93 4.90
N THR A 43 10.97 -5.20 5.21
CA THR A 43 11.83 -6.33 4.87
C THR A 43 11.78 -6.68 3.38
N TYR A 44 10.59 -6.66 2.77
CA TYR A 44 10.38 -7.23 1.44
C TYR A 44 10.08 -6.19 0.36
N ILE A 45 9.80 -4.94 0.75
CA ILE A 45 9.55 -3.84 -0.19
C ILE A 45 10.47 -2.67 0.17
N PRO A 46 11.80 -2.86 0.19
CA PRO A 46 12.72 -1.79 0.57
C PRO A 46 12.62 -0.60 -0.39
N ARG A 47 12.60 0.61 0.18
CA ARG A 47 12.50 1.87 -0.57
C ARG A 47 13.68 2.76 -0.19
N ASP A 48 14.75 2.69 -0.98
CA ASP A 48 16.00 3.43 -0.69
C ASP A 48 16.03 4.80 -1.37
N LYS A 49 15.24 4.98 -2.44
CA LYS A 49 15.17 6.26 -3.16
C LYS A 49 14.30 7.25 -2.37
N PRO A 50 14.82 8.46 -2.06
CA PRO A 50 14.03 9.48 -1.38
C PRO A 50 12.74 9.81 -2.13
N GLY A 51 11.64 10.02 -1.38
CA GLY A 51 10.33 10.34 -1.96
C GLY A 51 9.57 9.14 -2.54
N THR A 52 9.97 7.91 -2.24
CA THR A 52 9.28 6.69 -2.70
C THR A 52 8.59 5.90 -1.61
N LEU A 53 8.62 6.38 -0.35
CA LEU A 53 7.88 5.78 0.75
C LEU A 53 7.28 6.87 1.62
N TYR A 54 5.98 6.77 1.86
CA TYR A 54 5.27 7.64 2.79
C TYR A 54 4.46 6.83 3.79
N ARG A 55 4.56 7.22 5.06
CA ARG A 55 3.81 6.67 6.19
C ARG A 55 3.20 7.80 7.00
N SER A 56 2.12 7.52 7.70
CA SER A 56 1.59 8.44 8.70
C SER A 56 2.53 8.51 9.91
N GLY A 57 2.80 9.71 10.40
CA GLY A 57 3.48 9.91 11.66
C GLY A 57 2.60 9.68 12.89
N GLY A 58 1.31 9.46 12.71
CA GLY A 58 0.32 9.18 13.74
C GLY A 58 -0.29 7.79 13.60
N SER A 59 -1.18 7.45 14.52
CA SER A 59 -1.85 6.15 14.56
C SER A 59 -3.28 6.18 14.01
N SER A 60 -3.71 7.28 13.38
CA SER A 60 -5.04 7.40 12.82
C SER A 60 -5.16 6.61 11.53
N LEU A 61 -6.15 5.72 11.47
CA LEU A 61 -6.41 4.90 10.28
C LEU A 61 -7.24 5.65 9.24
N GLY A 62 -7.05 5.29 7.96
CA GLY A 62 -7.86 5.80 6.86
C GLY A 62 -7.23 6.90 6.02
N TRP A 63 -5.96 7.22 6.24
CA TRP A 63 -5.28 8.24 5.44
C TRP A 63 -4.70 7.71 4.12
N GLY A 64 -4.39 6.40 4.06
CA GLY A 64 -3.59 5.81 2.98
C GLY A 64 -4.19 5.95 1.59
N LEU A 65 -5.50 5.74 1.45
CA LEU A 65 -6.18 5.92 0.15
C LEU A 65 -6.16 7.37 -0.31
N GLY A 66 -6.50 8.31 0.59
CA GLY A 66 -6.43 9.75 0.29
C GLY A 66 -5.00 10.21 0.01
N GLY A 67 -4.04 9.68 0.77
CA GLY A 67 -2.62 9.91 0.57
C GLY A 67 -2.13 9.44 -0.80
N ALA A 68 -2.57 8.26 -1.25
CA ALA A 68 -2.24 7.72 -2.56
C ALA A 68 -2.84 8.57 -3.69
N MET A 69 -4.11 8.96 -3.57
CA MET A 69 -4.75 9.84 -4.54
C MET A 69 -4.03 11.19 -4.62
N GLY A 70 -3.76 11.82 -3.48
CA GLY A 70 -3.03 13.10 -3.42
C GLY A 70 -1.63 13.00 -4.02
N THR A 71 -0.92 11.92 -3.75
CA THR A 71 0.39 11.63 -4.34
C THR A 71 0.31 11.52 -5.86
N LYS A 72 -0.69 10.80 -6.37
CA LYS A 72 -0.89 10.66 -7.83
C LYS A 72 -1.23 11.98 -8.49
N LEU A 73 -2.03 12.83 -7.84
CA LEU A 73 -2.31 14.19 -8.33
C LEU A 73 -1.04 15.04 -8.40
N ALA A 74 -0.17 14.94 -7.39
CA ALA A 74 1.08 15.68 -7.33
C ALA A 74 2.16 15.13 -8.29
N ARG A 75 2.11 13.83 -8.56
CA ARG A 75 3.10 13.11 -9.38
C ARG A 75 2.36 12.22 -10.41
N PRO A 76 1.70 12.85 -11.39
CA PRO A 76 0.83 12.12 -12.34
C PRO A 76 1.58 11.12 -13.21
N GLU A 77 2.88 11.30 -13.43
CA GLU A 77 3.74 10.39 -14.19
C GLU A 77 4.20 9.16 -13.39
N SER A 78 4.08 9.19 -12.06
CA SER A 78 4.58 8.13 -11.20
C SER A 78 3.54 7.03 -11.00
N THR A 79 4.01 5.78 -10.87
CA THR A 79 3.18 4.70 -10.37
C THR A 79 3.04 4.85 -8.85
N VAL A 80 1.81 4.81 -8.35
CA VAL A 80 1.51 4.92 -6.92
C VAL A 80 0.81 3.65 -6.46
N VAL A 81 1.33 3.05 -5.41
CA VAL A 81 0.79 1.84 -4.79
C VAL A 81 0.50 2.13 -3.32
N ALA A 82 -0.72 1.87 -2.88
CA ALA A 82 -1.10 1.89 -1.48
C ALA A 82 -1.15 0.46 -0.94
N VAL A 83 -0.40 0.19 0.13
CA VAL A 83 -0.54 -1.04 0.92
C VAL A 83 -1.24 -0.70 2.22
N VAL A 84 -2.38 -1.30 2.46
CA VAL A 84 -3.27 -0.94 3.58
C VAL A 84 -3.77 -2.20 4.29
N GLY A 85 -4.05 -2.11 5.57
CA GLY A 85 -4.80 -3.14 6.27
C GLY A 85 -6.28 -3.11 5.88
N ASP A 86 -7.02 -4.18 6.11
CA ASP A 86 -8.46 -4.26 5.85
C ASP A 86 -9.25 -3.21 6.65
N GLY A 87 -8.94 -3.02 7.93
CA GLY A 87 -9.50 -1.94 8.74
C GLY A 87 -9.16 -0.55 8.20
N SER A 88 -7.89 -0.30 7.87
CA SER A 88 -7.44 0.96 7.28
C SER A 88 -8.17 1.27 5.97
N PHE A 89 -8.41 0.25 5.15
CA PHE A 89 -9.16 0.39 3.90
C PHE A 89 -10.59 0.87 4.15
N ILE A 90 -11.28 0.27 5.12
CA ILE A 90 -12.66 0.67 5.46
C ILE A 90 -12.69 2.12 5.98
N TYR A 91 -11.79 2.48 6.89
CA TYR A 91 -11.69 3.83 7.44
C TYR A 91 -11.27 4.88 6.40
N GLY A 92 -10.64 4.45 5.30
CA GLY A 92 -10.24 5.31 4.19
C GLY A 92 -11.38 5.77 3.28
N HIS A 93 -12.64 5.46 3.62
CA HIS A 93 -13.81 5.78 2.81
C HIS A 93 -13.63 5.38 1.33
N PRO A 94 -13.39 4.08 1.04
CA PRO A 94 -12.94 3.64 -0.28
C PRO A 94 -13.87 4.05 -1.40
N THR A 95 -15.18 3.99 -1.20
CA THR A 95 -16.15 4.36 -2.25
C THR A 95 -15.96 5.81 -2.71
N SER A 96 -15.89 6.76 -1.78
CA SER A 96 -15.72 8.18 -2.13
C SER A 96 -14.32 8.50 -2.63
N THR A 97 -13.29 7.88 -2.04
CA THR A 97 -11.90 8.12 -2.44
C THR A 97 -11.61 7.57 -3.83
N LEU A 98 -12.05 6.36 -4.13
CA LEU A 98 -11.86 5.75 -5.45
C LEU A 98 -12.69 6.46 -6.53
N TRP A 99 -13.90 6.90 -6.20
CA TRP A 99 -14.69 7.74 -7.09
C TRP A 99 -13.97 9.06 -7.40
N ALA A 100 -13.45 9.74 -6.38
CA ALA A 100 -12.70 10.98 -6.57
C ALA A 100 -11.42 10.77 -7.40
N ALA A 101 -10.72 9.66 -7.18
CA ALA A 101 -9.54 9.31 -7.96
C ALA A 101 -9.88 9.11 -9.45
N ASP A 102 -11.01 8.48 -9.75
CA ASP A 102 -11.50 8.32 -11.12
C ASP A 102 -11.85 9.68 -11.76
N VAL A 103 -12.67 10.48 -11.08
CA VAL A 103 -13.10 11.81 -11.57
C VAL A 103 -11.91 12.74 -11.85
N HIS A 104 -10.87 12.67 -11.01
CA HIS A 104 -9.68 13.51 -11.13
C HIS A 104 -8.55 12.88 -11.93
N ASN A 105 -8.78 11.74 -12.56
CA ASN A 105 -7.78 10.97 -13.32
C ASN A 105 -6.48 10.76 -12.51
N ALA A 106 -6.65 10.31 -11.27
CA ALA A 106 -5.57 10.03 -10.34
C ALA A 106 -5.51 8.54 -9.96
N PRO A 107 -5.30 7.63 -10.93
CA PRO A 107 -5.33 6.19 -10.65
C PRO A 107 -4.15 5.75 -9.81
N PHE A 108 -4.43 4.89 -8.84
CA PHE A 108 -3.42 4.22 -8.02
C PHE A 108 -3.85 2.78 -7.74
N LEU A 109 -2.90 1.91 -7.45
CA LEU A 109 -3.17 0.54 -7.06
C LEU A 109 -3.30 0.46 -5.53
N THR A 110 -4.31 -0.26 -5.06
CA THR A 110 -4.45 -0.59 -3.63
C THR A 110 -4.29 -2.09 -3.43
N VAL A 111 -3.38 -2.47 -2.52
CA VAL A 111 -3.23 -3.85 -2.07
C VAL A 111 -3.66 -3.93 -0.61
N ILE A 112 -4.64 -4.77 -0.33
CA ILE A 112 -5.23 -4.90 1.01
C ILE A 112 -4.66 -6.14 1.70
N TYR A 113 -3.97 -5.91 2.84
CA TYR A 113 -3.58 -6.99 3.76
C TYR A 113 -4.79 -7.37 4.60
N ASN A 114 -5.55 -8.35 4.12
CA ASN A 114 -6.78 -8.79 4.79
C ASN A 114 -6.49 -9.94 5.76
N ASN A 115 -6.38 -9.63 7.03
CA ASN A 115 -6.24 -10.60 8.10
C ASN A 115 -7.57 -10.89 8.84
N GLN A 116 -8.65 -10.23 8.43
CA GLN A 116 -10.00 -10.36 9.02
C GLN A 116 -10.06 -10.00 10.51
N VAL A 117 -9.13 -9.19 11.00
CA VAL A 117 -9.09 -8.72 12.38
C VAL A 117 -9.23 -7.19 12.39
N HIS A 118 -10.28 -6.73 13.03
CA HIS A 118 -10.63 -5.31 13.12
C HIS A 118 -10.49 -4.81 14.57
#